data_856a2a0360371ea63d9d823c1407df3b
#
_entry.id   856a2a0360371ea63d9d823c1407df3b
#
_cell.length_a   1.000
_cell.length_b   1.000
_cell.length_c   1.000
_cell.angle_alpha   90.00
_cell.angle_beta   90.00
_cell.angle_gamma   90.00
#
_symmetry.space_group_name_H-M   'P 1'
#
loop_
_entity.id
_entity.type
_entity.pdbx_description
1 polymer ?
#
loop_
_entity_poly.entity_id
_entity_poly.type
_entity_poly.pdbx_seq_one_letter_code
_entity_poly.pdbx_strand_id
1 'polypeptide(L)'
;MNSLYEWKKTGTSKQPYAIALADRSLMALAGLWENWRSPAGEWIRSFAIITTEPNELCAELHNRMPVVLKPESWPVWLREEAAGSSEQKALLAPFPSEEMICWPVSPRVGNVKNNDPSLIEPIVA
;
A
#
# COMPACT_ATOMS: atom_id res chain seq x y z
N MET A 1 5.23 5.32 -4.90
CA MET A 1 5.27 4.03 -5.65
C MET A 1 4.22 4.04 -6.74
N ASN A 2 4.40 3.22 -7.78
CA ASN A 2 3.45 3.14 -8.88
C ASN A 2 2.50 1.93 -8.77
N SER A 3 2.83 0.97 -7.92
CA SER A 3 2.00 -0.20 -7.67
C SER A 3 2.43 -0.87 -6.37
N LEU A 4 1.55 -1.70 -5.84
CA LEU A 4 1.86 -2.60 -4.74
C LEU A 4 1.39 -4.02 -5.11
N TYR A 5 1.86 -5.00 -4.38
CA TYR A 5 1.48 -6.40 -4.61
C TYR A 5 0.70 -6.94 -3.42
N GLU A 6 -0.27 -7.79 -3.72
CA GLU A 6 -1.04 -8.51 -2.72
C GLU A 6 -1.30 -9.95 -3.20
N TRP A 7 -1.35 -10.88 -2.28
CA TRP A 7 -1.52 -12.30 -2.58
C TRP A 7 -2.92 -12.77 -2.23
N LYS A 8 -3.61 -13.26 -3.24
CA LYS A 8 -4.92 -13.89 -3.07
C LYS A 8 -4.74 -15.38 -2.82
N LYS A 9 -5.35 -15.91 -1.77
CA LYS A 9 -5.37 -17.36 -1.54
C LYS A 9 -6.28 -18.05 -2.55
N THR A 10 -5.76 -19.07 -3.23
CA THR A 10 -6.48 -19.88 -4.21
C THR A 10 -6.31 -21.35 -3.84
N GLY A 11 -7.18 -21.88 -2.95
CA GLY A 11 -7.00 -23.23 -2.42
C GLY A 11 -5.75 -23.34 -1.56
N THR A 12 -4.79 -24.18 -1.96
CA THR A 12 -3.53 -24.40 -1.26
C THR A 12 -2.41 -23.47 -1.73
N SER A 13 -2.64 -22.69 -2.78
CA SER A 13 -1.64 -21.78 -3.35
C SER A 13 -2.05 -20.32 -3.16
N LYS A 14 -1.17 -19.42 -3.57
CA LYS A 14 -1.41 -17.97 -3.56
C LYS A 14 -1.07 -17.39 -4.91
N GLN A 15 -1.96 -16.55 -5.43
CA GLN A 15 -1.75 -15.82 -6.68
C GLN A 15 -1.46 -14.36 -6.36
N PRO A 16 -0.29 -13.82 -6.72
CA PRO A 16 -0.02 -12.40 -6.54
C PRO A 16 -0.74 -11.56 -7.59
N TYR A 17 -1.15 -10.38 -7.13
CA TYR A 17 -1.79 -9.34 -7.94
C TYR A 17 -1.03 -8.03 -7.75
N ALA A 18 -0.89 -7.27 -8.82
CA ALA A 18 -0.47 -5.89 -8.74
C ALA A 18 -1.70 -5.00 -8.57
N ILE A 19 -1.57 -3.98 -7.73
CA ILE A 19 -2.62 -2.99 -7.50
C ILE A 19 -2.04 -1.63 -7.80
N ALA A 20 -2.75 -0.82 -8.58
CA ALA A 20 -2.33 0.52 -8.97
C ALA A 20 -3.54 1.46 -9.04
N LEU A 21 -3.27 2.76 -9.13
CA LEU A 21 -4.31 3.73 -9.44
C LEU A 21 -4.72 3.59 -10.91
N ALA A 22 -6.00 3.79 -11.20
CA ALA A 22 -6.54 3.62 -12.55
C ALA A 22 -5.87 4.54 -13.58
N ASP A 23 -5.47 5.74 -13.16
CA ASP A 23 -4.77 6.70 -14.01
C ASP A 23 -3.25 6.46 -14.08
N ARG A 24 -2.74 5.41 -13.41
CA ARG A 24 -1.31 5.06 -13.34
C ARG A 24 -0.43 6.10 -12.65
N SER A 25 -1.00 7.05 -11.93
CA SER A 25 -0.24 8.01 -11.13
C SER A 25 0.43 7.31 -9.93
N LEU A 26 1.34 8.02 -9.29
CA LEU A 26 2.03 7.49 -8.12
C LEU A 26 1.11 7.44 -6.91
N MET A 27 1.19 6.34 -6.16
CA MET A 27 0.50 6.19 -4.90
C MET A 27 1.37 6.63 -3.74
N ALA A 28 0.78 7.36 -2.80
CA ALA A 28 1.37 7.62 -1.50
C ALA A 28 0.59 6.86 -0.43
N LEU A 29 1.29 6.09 0.37
CA LEU A 29 0.71 5.34 1.48
C LEU A 29 0.93 6.10 2.78
N ALA A 30 -0.10 6.11 3.64
CA ALA A 30 0.01 6.74 4.96
C ALA A 30 0.95 5.92 5.85
N GLY A 31 2.01 6.55 6.29
CA GLY A 31 2.99 5.92 7.16
C GLY A 31 3.24 6.73 8.42
N LEU A 32 3.72 6.06 9.44
CA LEU A 32 4.23 6.64 10.67
C LEU A 32 5.66 6.17 10.86
N TRP A 33 6.49 7.01 11.43
CA TRP A 33 7.87 6.63 11.73
C TRP A 33 8.24 7.04 13.15
N GLU A 34 9.26 6.38 13.71
CA GLU A 34 9.72 6.60 15.06
C GLU A 34 11.22 6.38 15.16
N ASN A 35 11.88 7.15 16.00
CA ASN A 35 13.23 6.88 16.44
C ASN A 35 13.16 6.24 17.82
N TRP A 36 13.81 5.10 17.96
CA TRP A 36 13.89 4.38 19.23
C TRP A 36 15.35 4.12 19.60
N ARG A 37 15.67 4.36 20.86
CA ARG A 37 17.00 4.08 21.36
C ARG A 37 17.01 2.69 22.00
N SER A 38 17.86 1.80 21.47
CA SER A 38 17.99 0.44 21.99
C SER A 38 18.65 0.43 23.36
N PRO A 39 18.52 -0.67 24.14
CA PRO A 39 19.25 -0.83 25.41
C PRO A 39 20.77 -0.71 25.25
N ALA A 40 21.31 -1.03 24.07
CA ALA A 40 22.72 -0.88 23.74
C ALA A 40 23.12 0.57 23.40
N GLY A 41 22.16 1.52 23.40
CA GLY A 41 22.41 2.92 23.10
C GLY A 41 22.37 3.27 21.62
N GLU A 42 22.01 2.35 20.74
CA GLU A 42 21.89 2.61 19.32
C GLU A 42 20.54 3.22 18.98
N TRP A 43 20.53 4.21 18.09
CA TRP A 43 19.29 4.77 17.56
C TRP A 43 18.81 3.96 16.37
N ILE A 44 17.56 3.51 16.45
CA ILE A 44 16.91 2.74 15.38
C ILE A 44 15.72 3.55 14.89
N ARG A 45 15.70 3.84 13.58
CA ARG A 45 14.56 4.47 12.93
C ARG A 45 13.72 3.39 12.26
N SER A 46 12.45 3.35 12.61
CA SER A 46 11.50 2.42 12.01
C SER A 46 10.28 3.15 11.47
N PHE A 47 9.56 2.50 10.59
CA PHE A 47 8.29 3.03 10.10
C PHE A 47 7.27 1.90 9.96
N ALA A 48 6.01 2.27 9.92
CA ALA A 48 4.90 1.35 9.68
C ALA A 48 3.94 1.97 8.67
N ILE A 49 3.34 1.14 7.84
CA ILE A 49 2.28 1.54 6.93
C ILE A 49 0.94 1.29 7.61
N ILE A 50 0.09 2.30 7.64
CA ILE A 50 -1.24 2.18 8.23
C ILE A 50 -2.13 1.41 7.26
N THR A 51 -2.88 0.44 7.80
CA THR A 51 -3.86 -0.33 7.02
C THR A 51 -5.26 -0.03 7.51
N THR A 52 -6.24 -0.29 6.65
CA THR A 52 -7.65 -0.12 6.92
C THR A 52 -8.43 -1.32 6.38
N GLU A 53 -9.74 -1.34 6.57
CA GLU A 53 -10.60 -2.30 5.91
C GLU A 53 -10.48 -2.17 4.39
N PRO A 54 -10.62 -3.25 3.62
CA PRO A 54 -10.45 -3.18 2.18
C PRO A 54 -11.68 -2.56 1.50
N ASN A 55 -11.44 -1.85 0.39
CA ASN A 55 -12.52 -1.51 -0.53
C ASN A 55 -12.97 -2.75 -1.30
N GLU A 56 -13.99 -2.64 -2.14
CA GLU A 56 -14.58 -3.79 -2.85
C GLU A 56 -13.55 -4.51 -3.74
N LEU A 57 -12.65 -3.77 -4.38
CA LEU A 57 -11.61 -4.35 -5.22
C LEU A 57 -10.60 -5.15 -4.40
N CYS A 58 -10.07 -4.56 -3.35
CA CYS A 58 -9.05 -5.17 -2.52
C CYS A 58 -9.61 -6.29 -1.63
N ALA A 59 -10.89 -6.24 -1.28
CA ALA A 59 -11.54 -7.28 -0.47
C ALA A 59 -11.49 -8.67 -1.12
N GLU A 60 -11.43 -8.73 -2.44
CA GLU A 60 -11.29 -9.99 -3.18
C GLU A 60 -9.88 -10.60 -3.02
N LEU A 61 -8.91 -9.81 -2.63
CA LEU A 61 -7.51 -10.22 -2.53
C LEU A 61 -7.08 -10.46 -1.08
N HIS A 62 -7.46 -9.57 -0.17
CA HIS A 62 -7.02 -9.60 1.22
C HIS A 62 -8.03 -8.89 2.12
N ASN A 63 -7.95 -9.17 3.44
CA ASN A 63 -8.86 -8.59 4.43
C ASN A 63 -8.44 -7.19 4.94
N ARG A 64 -7.31 -6.68 4.50
CA ARG A 64 -6.79 -5.34 4.82
C ARG A 64 -6.18 -4.71 3.58
N MET A 65 -6.15 -3.39 3.54
CA MET A 65 -5.44 -2.66 2.50
C MET A 65 -4.68 -1.49 3.12
N PRO A 66 -3.56 -1.05 2.52
CA PRO A 66 -2.91 0.16 2.96
C PRO A 66 -3.81 1.39 2.77
N VAL A 67 -3.65 2.36 3.65
CA VAL A 67 -4.28 3.67 3.46
C VAL A 67 -3.55 4.42 2.36
N VAL A 68 -4.22 4.64 1.23
CA VAL A 68 -3.69 5.42 0.09
C VAL A 68 -4.21 6.84 0.21
N LEU A 69 -3.30 7.81 0.14
CA LEU A 69 -3.64 9.22 0.26
C LEU A 69 -3.72 9.88 -1.11
N LYS A 70 -4.81 10.64 -1.34
CA LYS A 70 -4.92 11.50 -2.52
C LYS A 70 -3.92 12.65 -2.42
N PRO A 71 -3.36 13.14 -3.54
CA PRO A 71 -2.37 14.22 -3.50
C PRO A 71 -2.80 15.45 -2.73
N GLU A 72 -4.06 15.85 -2.79
CA GLU A 72 -4.60 16.99 -2.05
C GLU A 72 -4.55 16.80 -0.53
N SER A 73 -4.42 15.55 -0.05
CA SER A 73 -4.35 15.23 1.37
C SER A 73 -2.92 15.13 1.92
N TRP A 74 -1.90 15.12 1.03
CA TRP A 74 -0.52 14.96 1.47
C TRP A 74 -0.06 16.06 2.43
N PRO A 75 -0.33 17.36 2.17
CA PRO A 75 0.07 18.41 3.10
C PRO A 75 -0.56 18.27 4.49
N VAL A 76 -1.82 17.84 4.55
CA VAL A 76 -2.52 17.60 5.83
C VAL A 76 -1.86 16.44 6.58
N TRP A 77 -1.58 15.35 5.91
CA TRP A 77 -0.94 14.18 6.52
C TRP A 77 0.46 14.51 7.03
N LEU A 78 1.24 15.24 6.24
CA LEU A 78 2.61 15.63 6.58
C LEU A 78 2.68 16.84 7.54
N ARG A 79 1.53 17.40 7.92
CA ARG A 79 1.41 18.60 8.76
C ARG A 79 2.10 19.83 8.17
N GLU A 80 2.16 19.90 6.87
CA GLU A 80 2.59 21.12 6.16
C GLU A 80 1.51 22.19 6.20
N GLU A 81 0.25 21.76 6.38
CA GLU A 81 -0.89 22.62 6.65
C GLU A 81 -1.40 22.36 8.06
N ALA A 82 -1.91 23.40 8.71
CA ALA A 82 -2.48 23.27 10.04
C ALA A 82 -3.73 22.37 9.99
N ALA A 83 -3.65 21.24 10.67
CA ALA A 83 -4.74 20.27 10.73
C ALA A 83 -4.81 19.66 12.13
N GLY A 84 -6.01 19.44 12.61
CA GLY A 84 -6.24 18.71 13.86
C GLY A 84 -6.07 17.21 13.68
N SER A 85 -5.92 16.49 14.79
CA SER A 85 -5.81 15.02 14.76
C SER A 85 -7.07 14.35 14.17
N SER A 86 -8.24 14.96 14.34
CA SER A 86 -9.49 14.46 13.75
C SER A 86 -9.49 14.54 12.23
N GLU A 87 -8.88 15.58 11.65
CA GLU A 87 -8.75 15.72 10.20
C GLU A 87 -7.79 14.67 9.64
N GLN A 88 -6.67 14.40 10.33
CA GLN A 88 -5.75 13.35 9.94
C GLN A 88 -6.38 11.96 10.04
N LYS A 89 -7.16 11.70 11.09
CA LYS A 89 -7.88 10.42 11.23
C LYS A 89 -8.93 10.22 10.14
N ALA A 90 -9.57 11.28 9.65
CA ALA A 90 -10.54 11.20 8.57
C ALA A 90 -9.91 10.74 7.25
N LEU A 91 -8.58 10.88 7.09
CA LEU A 91 -7.86 10.39 5.92
C LEU A 91 -7.63 8.87 5.94
N LEU A 92 -7.84 8.21 7.08
CA LEU A 92 -7.60 6.79 7.28
C LEU A 92 -8.78 5.93 6.78
N ALA A 93 -9.23 6.21 5.58
CA ALA A 93 -10.36 5.54 4.96
C ALA A 93 -9.91 4.72 3.75
N PRO A 94 -10.67 3.67 3.35
CA PRO A 94 -10.38 2.94 2.13
C PRO A 94 -10.39 3.87 0.92
N PHE A 95 -9.41 3.71 0.03
CA PHE A 95 -9.38 4.45 -1.23
C PHE A 95 -10.53 3.98 -2.13
N PRO A 96 -11.18 4.87 -2.91
CA PRO A 96 -12.30 4.47 -3.78
C PRO A 96 -11.89 3.37 -4.77
N SER A 97 -12.64 2.27 -4.79
CA SER A 97 -12.32 1.11 -5.64
C SER A 97 -12.41 1.44 -7.14
N GLU A 98 -13.28 2.35 -7.54
CA GLU A 98 -13.43 2.79 -8.93
C GLU A 98 -12.21 3.57 -9.46
N GLU A 99 -11.34 4.04 -8.56
CA GLU A 99 -10.10 4.73 -8.93
C GLU A 99 -8.87 3.83 -8.85
N MET A 100 -9.07 2.54 -8.65
CA MET A 100 -7.99 1.54 -8.58
C MET A 100 -8.20 0.43 -9.60
N ILE A 101 -7.11 -0.20 -10.00
CA ILE A 101 -7.11 -1.39 -10.85
C ILE A 101 -6.19 -2.44 -10.25
N CYS A 102 -6.47 -3.70 -10.54
CA CYS A 102 -5.57 -4.80 -10.19
C CYS A 102 -5.51 -5.82 -11.33
N TRP A 103 -4.40 -6.54 -11.39
CA TRP A 103 -4.21 -7.60 -12.37
C TRP A 103 -3.27 -8.67 -11.81
N PRO A 104 -3.43 -9.95 -12.23
CA PRO A 104 -2.55 -11.02 -11.78
C PRO A 104 -1.17 -10.87 -12.40
N VAL A 105 -0.15 -11.19 -11.61
CA VAL A 105 1.25 -11.14 -12.03
C VAL A 105 1.95 -12.47 -11.72
N SER A 106 3.12 -12.68 -12.32
CA SER A 106 3.90 -13.88 -12.10
C SER A 106 4.29 -14.05 -10.62
N PRO A 107 4.24 -15.29 -10.09
CA PRO A 107 4.76 -15.60 -8.76
C PRO A 107 6.23 -15.24 -8.54
N ARG A 108 6.98 -14.96 -9.59
CA ARG A 108 8.38 -14.50 -9.51
C ARG A 108 8.52 -13.23 -8.65
N VAL A 109 7.47 -12.43 -8.52
CA VAL A 109 7.48 -11.22 -7.69
C VAL A 109 7.70 -11.53 -6.21
N GLY A 110 7.39 -12.75 -5.77
CA GLY A 110 7.62 -13.19 -4.38
C GLY A 110 9.07 -13.48 -4.02
N ASN A 111 9.98 -13.51 -4.99
CA ASN A 111 11.39 -13.69 -4.74
C ASN A 111 12.12 -12.35 -4.92
N VAL A 112 12.67 -11.82 -3.82
CA VAL A 112 13.35 -10.53 -3.80
C VAL A 112 14.59 -10.46 -4.68
N LYS A 113 15.13 -11.61 -5.13
CA LYS A 113 16.24 -11.64 -6.09
C LYS A 113 15.81 -11.27 -7.51
N ASN A 114 14.53 -11.43 -7.82
CA ASN A 114 13.99 -10.99 -9.10
C ASN A 114 13.74 -9.47 -9.03
N ASN A 115 14.26 -8.75 -9.98
CA ASN A 115 14.12 -7.29 -10.04
C ASN A 115 14.24 -6.82 -11.48
N ASP A 116 13.19 -7.03 -12.26
CA ASP A 116 13.13 -6.61 -13.66
C ASP A 116 11.72 -6.11 -13.99
N PRO A 117 11.57 -5.28 -15.03
CA PRO A 117 10.28 -4.68 -15.37
C PRO A 117 9.18 -5.68 -15.72
N SER A 118 9.51 -6.90 -16.10
CA SER A 118 8.52 -7.90 -16.48
C SER A 118 7.70 -8.39 -15.28
N LEU A 119 8.15 -8.13 -14.06
CA LEU A 119 7.41 -8.54 -12.85
C LEU A 119 6.04 -7.89 -12.74
N ILE A 120 5.86 -6.69 -13.32
CA ILE A 120 4.59 -5.96 -13.26
C ILE A 120 3.64 -6.35 -14.41
N GLU A 121 4.10 -7.13 -15.38
CA GLU A 121 3.30 -7.51 -16.53
C GLU A 121 2.16 -8.44 -16.14
N PRO A 122 0.94 -8.22 -16.69
CA PRO A 122 -0.18 -9.13 -16.43
C PRO A 122 0.09 -10.53 -16.97
N ILE A 123 -0.41 -11.52 -16.25
CA ILE A 123 -0.44 -12.90 -16.71
C ILE A 123 -1.88 -13.39 -16.78
N VAL A 124 -2.08 -14.55 -17.42
CA VAL A 124 -3.36 -15.26 -17.36
C VAL A 124 -3.37 -16.05 -16.05
N ALA A 125 -4.34 -15.72 -15.22
CA ALA A 125 -4.50 -16.39 -13.92
C ALA A 125 -5.42 -17.60 -14.03
#